data_1d6d95ce226f447a203507cf412c261c
#
_entry.id   1d6d95ce226f447a203507cf412c261c
#
_cell.length_a   1.000
_cell.length_b   1.000
_cell.length_c   1.000
_cell.angle_alpha   90.00
_cell.angle_beta   90.00
_cell.angle_gamma   90.00
#
_symmetry.space_group_name_H-M   'P 1'
#
loop_
_entity.id
_entity.type
_entity.pdbx_description
1 polymer ?
#
loop_
_entity_poly.entity_id
_entity_poly.type
_entity_poly.pdbx_seq_one_letter_code
_entity_poly.pdbx_strand_id
1 'polypeptide(L)'
;MSRNXXXXXXXXXXXXGMEKFMNNNEYRINALPAKTWYQLNMNDTRLLWDDNLVPCDMDTKGCDKVCSDVNAKDYSDIENAVLTGAGKEADVLFEAGVTNTLLVNADKETNGQTLYINVNGNDKSQSGKIIVNVEDNVTFTIIENFKGESSTEGRVALRTLIDTGLNSKVRLIQVYMQPESIDVLSDTGCRLSDNASFEIVQVFVGRGSLYDGIRTELIGNNSAFTADIGYLGAKKQNIDINLISNHIGKKTNSGIRVDGALKDEASKLFRGSIDFKNGSSGSVGAETENVLLLGEDVRNKTIPLILCAEEDVNGSHGATIGELDEETLFYYASRGIDKKNAEDIMTKGRIEVIIRKINDEDTEKLAEEQLEEVLQ
;
A
#
# COMPACT_ATOMS: atom_id res chain seq x y z
N MET A 1 -37.18 10.39 -44.84
CA MET A 1 -36.49 9.15 -44.36
C MET A 1 -35.03 9.43 -44.00
N SER A 2 -34.77 10.35 -43.15
CA SER A 2 -33.37 10.58 -42.75
C SER A 2 -33.17 11.01 -41.31
N ARG A 3 -34.15 10.76 -40.46
CA ARG A 3 -33.97 11.13 -39.05
C ARG A 3 -33.69 9.90 -38.10
N ASN A 4 -33.90 8.79 -38.66
CA ASN A 4 -33.78 7.59 -37.82
C ASN A 4 -32.39 6.94 -37.82
N UNK A 5 -31.64 7.28 -38.61
CA UNK A 5 -30.32 6.72 -38.68
C UNK A 5 -29.35 7.34 -37.72
N UNK A 6 -29.68 8.44 -37.50
CA UNK A 6 -28.79 9.12 -36.63
C UNK A 6 -29.02 8.72 -35.21
N UNK A 7 -30.11 8.46 -35.07
CA UNK A 7 -30.44 8.01 -33.77
C UNK A 7 -29.88 6.65 -33.50
N UNK A 8 -29.81 6.03 -34.36
CA UNK A 8 -29.24 4.77 -34.19
C UNK A 8 -27.75 4.80 -34.01
N UNK A 9 -27.33 5.60 -34.53
CA UNK A 9 -25.93 5.78 -34.40
C UNK A 9 -25.61 6.39 -33.07
N UNK A 10 -26.39 7.05 -32.73
CA UNK A 10 -26.22 7.66 -31.49
C UNK A 10 -26.47 6.65 -30.39
N UNK A 11 -27.29 5.99 -30.75
CA UNK A 11 -27.58 4.95 -29.87
C UNK A 11 -26.47 3.89 -29.80
N UNK A 12 -26.02 3.78 -30.72
CA UNK A 12 -24.93 2.88 -30.76
C UNK A 12 -23.71 3.41 -30.07
N UNK A 13 -23.68 4.45 -30.21
CA UNK A 13 -22.62 5.13 -29.58
C UNK A 13 -22.88 5.29 -28.11
N UNK A 14 -23.86 5.46 -27.93
CA UNK A 14 -24.28 5.55 -26.60
C UNK A 14 -24.22 4.21 -25.93
N UNK A 15 -24.53 3.48 -26.70
CA UNK A 15 -24.48 2.18 -26.25
C UNK A 15 -23.07 1.69 -26.06
N UNK A 16 -22.51 2.11 -26.73
CA UNK A 16 -21.14 1.79 -26.65
C UNK A 16 -20.52 2.45 -25.50
N GLY A 17 -20.70 3.57 -25.15
CA GLY A 17 -20.31 4.34 -24.02
C GLY A 17 -20.92 3.78 -22.72
N MET A 18 -22.16 3.42 -22.79
CA MET A 18 -22.85 2.86 -21.64
C MET A 18 -22.36 1.45 -21.29
N GLU A 19 -22.08 0.66 -22.29
CA GLU A 19 -21.53 -0.68 -22.04
C GLU A 19 -20.14 -0.59 -21.38
N LYS A 20 -19.35 0.37 -21.78
CA LYS A 20 -18.05 0.59 -21.16
C LYS A 20 -18.19 1.08 -19.72
N PHE A 21 -19.26 1.81 -19.44
CA PHE A 21 -19.55 2.27 -18.07
C PHE A 21 -20.25 1.19 -17.23
N MET A 22 -20.89 0.22 -17.88
CA MET A 22 -21.61 -0.84 -17.16
C MET A 22 -20.71 -1.97 -16.67
N ASN A 23 -19.46 -2.06 -17.17
CA ASN A 23 -18.55 -3.13 -16.79
C ASN A 23 -17.57 -2.72 -15.68
N ASN A 24 -17.58 -1.44 -15.27
CA ASN A 24 -16.73 -0.97 -14.18
C ASN A 24 -17.60 -0.34 -13.10
N ASN A 25 -17.42 -0.81 -11.89
CA ASN A 25 -18.06 -0.22 -10.73
C ASN A 25 -17.14 0.81 -10.08
N GLU A 26 -17.74 1.78 -9.44
CA GLU A 26 -17.01 2.81 -8.72
C GLU A 26 -17.00 2.48 -7.25
N TYR A 27 -15.81 2.46 -6.65
CA TYR A 27 -15.62 2.18 -5.23
C TYR A 27 -14.94 3.36 -4.57
N ARG A 28 -15.42 3.74 -3.40
CA ARG A 28 -14.74 4.74 -2.58
C ARG A 28 -13.75 4.02 -1.70
N ILE A 29 -12.48 4.30 -1.91
CA ILE A 29 -11.42 3.69 -1.12
C ILE A 29 -10.56 4.76 -0.50
N ASN A 30 -9.74 4.34 0.46
CA ASN A 30 -8.71 5.19 1.05
C ASN A 30 -9.29 6.46 1.68
N ALA A 31 -10.42 6.32 2.38
CA ALA A 31 -11.08 7.45 3.03
C ALA A 31 -10.33 7.86 4.30
N LEU A 32 -10.26 9.15 4.53
CA LEU A 32 -9.77 9.69 5.79
C LEU A 32 -10.69 9.27 6.93
N PRO A 33 -10.18 9.07 8.14
CA PRO A 33 -11.04 8.75 9.28
C PRO A 33 -11.96 9.91 9.68
N ALA A 34 -11.66 11.13 9.24
CA ALA A 34 -12.53 12.29 9.43
C ALA A 34 -12.42 13.19 8.20
N LYS A 35 -13.54 13.71 7.73
CA LYS A 35 -13.56 14.55 6.55
C LYS A 35 -12.93 15.91 6.83
N THR A 36 -12.26 16.46 5.83
CA THR A 36 -11.72 17.80 5.89
C THR A 36 -12.55 18.73 5.03
N TRP A 37 -12.69 19.98 5.48
CA TRP A 37 -13.48 20.98 4.75
C TRP A 37 -12.75 21.54 3.53
N TYR A 38 -11.43 21.65 3.62
CA TYR A 38 -10.64 22.33 2.58
C TYR A 38 -10.27 21.43 1.42
N GLN A 39 -10.42 20.12 1.61
CA GLN A 39 -9.95 19.14 0.63
C GLN A 39 -11.00 18.07 0.40
N LEU A 40 -12.23 18.52 0.15
CA LEU A 40 -13.38 17.62 0.05
C LEU A 40 -13.21 16.56 -1.03
N ASN A 41 -12.58 16.91 -2.15
CA ASN A 41 -12.36 15.97 -3.23
C ASN A 41 -11.16 15.04 -2.99
N MET A 42 -10.46 15.20 -1.86
CA MET A 42 -9.34 14.34 -1.49
C MET A 42 -9.61 13.52 -0.24
N ASN A 43 -10.84 13.58 0.28
CA ASN A 43 -11.20 12.80 1.48
C ASN A 43 -11.22 11.29 1.22
N ASP A 44 -11.43 10.91 -0.02
CA ASP A 44 -11.35 9.51 -0.47
C ASP A 44 -10.93 9.47 -1.92
N THR A 45 -10.73 8.29 -2.44
CA THR A 45 -10.43 8.07 -3.86
C THR A 45 -11.55 7.25 -4.48
N ARG A 46 -11.99 7.68 -5.66
CA ARG A 46 -12.99 6.95 -6.42
C ARG A 46 -12.27 6.05 -7.42
N LEU A 47 -12.32 4.77 -7.14
CA LEU A 47 -11.64 3.76 -7.94
C LEU A 47 -12.63 3.11 -8.89
N LEU A 48 -12.34 3.17 -10.18
CA LEU A 48 -13.09 2.45 -11.19
C LEU A 48 -12.41 1.11 -11.44
N TRP A 49 -13.08 0.02 -11.13
CA TRP A 49 -12.49 -1.30 -11.16
C TRP A 49 -13.45 -2.28 -11.83
N ASP A 50 -12.88 -3.18 -12.62
CA ASP A 50 -13.65 -4.23 -13.30
C ASP A 50 -14.27 -5.16 -12.27
N ASP A 51 -15.57 -5.45 -12.41
CA ASP A 51 -16.26 -6.36 -11.51
C ASP A 51 -16.17 -7.83 -11.95
N ASN A 52 -15.55 -8.11 -13.09
CA ASN A 52 -15.30 -9.49 -13.54
C ASN A 52 -13.97 -9.99 -12.93
N LEU A 53 -14.00 -10.23 -11.63
CA LEU A 53 -12.83 -10.65 -10.90
C LEU A 53 -12.63 -12.16 -10.97
N VAL A 54 -11.38 -12.58 -11.09
CA VAL A 54 -11.00 -13.99 -11.00
C VAL A 54 -10.03 -14.15 -9.83
N PRO A 55 -9.91 -15.36 -9.27
CA PRO A 55 -8.96 -15.60 -8.18
C PRO A 55 -7.53 -15.28 -8.58
N CYS A 56 -6.82 -14.61 -7.69
CA CYS A 56 -5.46 -14.16 -7.91
C CYS A 56 -4.49 -15.34 -8.03
N ASP A 57 -3.54 -15.22 -8.94
CA ASP A 57 -2.45 -16.17 -9.08
C ASP A 57 -1.40 -15.84 -8.03
N MET A 58 -1.36 -16.65 -6.98
CA MET A 58 -0.38 -16.51 -5.90
C MET A 58 0.35 -17.82 -5.70
N ASP A 59 1.66 -17.76 -5.49
CA ASP A 59 2.42 -18.93 -5.07
C ASP A 59 3.23 -18.59 -3.81
N THR A 60 3.46 -19.60 -3.00
CA THR A 60 4.12 -19.43 -1.71
C THR A 60 5.39 -20.24 -1.64
N LYS A 61 6.31 -19.79 -0.79
CA LYS A 61 7.59 -20.45 -0.54
C LYS A 61 8.04 -20.14 0.89
N GLY A 62 8.70 -21.09 1.49
CA GLY A 62 9.42 -20.88 2.74
C GLY A 62 8.81 -21.47 3.99
N CYS A 63 7.50 -21.56 4.07
CA CYS A 63 6.83 -21.98 5.30
C CYS A 63 5.66 -22.90 4.97
N ASP A 64 5.96 -24.13 4.64
CA ASP A 64 4.95 -25.08 4.13
C ASP A 64 3.87 -25.42 5.15
N LYS A 65 4.22 -25.40 6.45
CA LYS A 65 3.26 -25.75 7.51
C LYS A 65 2.27 -24.65 7.84
N VAL A 66 2.57 -23.42 7.45
CA VAL A 66 1.80 -22.26 7.86
C VAL A 66 0.41 -22.24 7.19
N CYS A 67 0.31 -22.83 6.01
CA CYS A 67 -0.89 -22.76 5.19
C CYS A 67 -1.75 -24.03 5.24
N SER A 68 -1.50 -24.93 6.19
CA SER A 68 -2.22 -26.19 6.26
C SER A 68 -3.03 -26.33 7.56
N ASP A 69 -4.15 -27.02 7.47
CA ASP A 69 -4.99 -27.43 8.59
C ASP A 69 -5.40 -26.29 9.52
N VAL A 70 -6.09 -25.32 8.98
CA VAL A 70 -6.45 -24.15 9.73
C VAL A 70 -7.94 -24.16 10.03
N ASN A 71 -8.29 -23.82 11.26
CA ASN A 71 -9.68 -23.73 11.69
C ASN A 71 -10.35 -22.53 11.05
N ALA A 72 -11.30 -22.78 10.17
CA ALA A 72 -11.97 -21.72 9.42
C ALA A 72 -12.69 -20.72 10.34
N LYS A 73 -13.11 -21.14 11.52
CA LYS A 73 -13.80 -20.27 12.47
C LYS A 73 -12.91 -19.12 12.94
N ASP A 74 -11.65 -19.41 13.23
CA ASP A 74 -10.70 -18.40 13.74
C ASP A 74 -10.49 -17.31 12.69
N TYR A 75 -10.46 -17.69 11.41
CA TYR A 75 -10.22 -16.75 10.34
C TYR A 75 -11.42 -15.89 10.03
N SER A 76 -12.62 -16.40 10.24
CA SER A 76 -13.83 -15.58 10.13
C SER A 76 -13.82 -14.46 11.17
N ASP A 77 -13.38 -14.75 12.38
CA ASP A 77 -13.27 -13.74 13.43
C ASP A 77 -12.29 -12.64 13.03
N ILE A 78 -11.14 -13.02 12.47
CA ILE A 78 -10.15 -12.05 11.99
C ILE A 78 -10.75 -11.21 10.86
N GLU A 79 -11.36 -11.86 9.91
CA GLU A 79 -11.93 -11.18 8.75
C GLU A 79 -12.98 -10.16 9.15
N ASN A 80 -13.78 -10.47 10.18
CA ASN A 80 -14.82 -9.56 10.65
C ASN A 80 -14.29 -8.43 11.52
N ALA A 81 -13.17 -8.65 12.21
CA ALA A 81 -12.66 -7.70 13.21
C ALA A 81 -11.61 -6.73 12.68
N VAL A 82 -10.78 -7.15 11.71
CA VAL A 82 -9.66 -6.35 11.26
C VAL A 82 -10.11 -5.34 10.21
N LEU A 83 -9.89 -4.06 10.50
CA LEU A 83 -10.23 -2.96 9.60
C LEU A 83 -9.03 -2.64 8.72
N THR A 84 -9.28 -2.16 7.51
CA THR A 84 -8.23 -1.92 6.52
C THR A 84 -8.17 -0.46 6.08
N GLY A 85 -7.07 -0.10 5.43
CA GLY A 85 -6.89 1.26 4.94
C GLY A 85 -7.76 1.61 3.75
N ALA A 86 -8.05 0.65 2.88
CA ALA A 86 -8.94 0.91 1.73
C ALA A 86 -10.40 1.05 2.17
N GLY A 87 -10.78 0.36 3.25
CA GLY A 87 -12.09 0.53 3.85
C GLY A 87 -13.13 -0.48 3.38
N LYS A 88 -14.33 -0.33 3.93
CA LYS A 88 -15.39 -1.34 3.78
C LYS A 88 -16.00 -1.40 2.38
N GLU A 89 -16.01 -0.30 1.63
CA GLU A 89 -16.55 -0.36 0.27
C GLU A 89 -15.76 -1.30 -0.63
N ALA A 90 -14.47 -1.53 -0.30
CA ALA A 90 -13.65 -2.46 -1.06
C ALA A 90 -13.95 -3.93 -0.74
N ASP A 91 -14.74 -4.22 0.30
CA ASP A 91 -15.02 -5.61 0.71
C ASP A 91 -15.56 -6.46 -0.43
N VAL A 92 -16.36 -5.86 -1.30
CA VAL A 92 -16.99 -6.60 -2.40
C VAL A 92 -15.94 -7.15 -3.37
N LEU A 93 -14.76 -6.55 -3.44
CA LEU A 93 -13.68 -7.04 -4.31
C LEU A 93 -13.03 -8.32 -3.75
N PHE A 94 -13.33 -8.67 -2.50
CA PHE A 94 -12.66 -9.77 -1.80
C PHE A 94 -13.64 -10.82 -1.31
N GLU A 95 -14.81 -10.92 -1.91
CA GLU A 95 -15.85 -11.87 -1.49
C GLU A 95 -15.48 -13.29 -1.89
N ALA A 96 -16.02 -14.24 -1.13
CA ALA A 96 -15.88 -15.67 -1.44
C ALA A 96 -16.39 -15.93 -2.86
N GLY A 97 -15.68 -16.76 -3.60
CA GLY A 97 -16.05 -17.10 -4.97
C GLY A 97 -15.32 -16.29 -6.03
N VAL A 98 -14.88 -15.07 -5.69
CA VAL A 98 -14.09 -14.25 -6.63
C VAL A 98 -12.64 -14.10 -6.18
N THR A 99 -12.35 -14.35 -4.90
CA THR A 99 -11.02 -14.12 -4.35
C THR A 99 -10.33 -15.47 -4.05
N ASN A 100 -9.01 -15.48 -4.20
CA ASN A 100 -8.18 -16.61 -3.77
C ASN A 100 -7.72 -16.29 -2.33
N THR A 101 -8.15 -17.09 -1.38
CA THR A 101 -7.86 -16.84 0.03
C THR A 101 -6.76 -17.76 0.54
N LEU A 102 -5.72 -17.18 1.12
CA LEU A 102 -4.63 -17.89 1.76
C LEU A 102 -4.77 -17.68 3.28
N LEU A 103 -4.86 -18.78 4.02
CA LEU A 103 -4.94 -18.75 5.49
C LEU A 103 -3.59 -19.08 6.09
N VAL A 104 -3.11 -18.24 6.99
CA VAL A 104 -1.77 -18.36 7.56
C VAL A 104 -1.87 -18.37 9.09
N ASN A 105 -1.27 -19.37 9.72
CA ASN A 105 -1.17 -19.43 11.17
C ASN A 105 0.29 -19.51 11.59
N ALA A 106 0.80 -18.47 12.20
CA ALA A 106 2.18 -18.43 12.68
C ALA A 106 2.20 -18.79 14.15
N ASP A 107 2.80 -19.92 14.47
CA ASP A 107 2.86 -20.46 15.83
C ASP A 107 4.30 -20.61 16.29
N LYS A 108 4.50 -21.24 17.46
CA LYS A 108 5.85 -21.37 18.01
C LYS A 108 6.77 -22.22 17.13
N GLU A 109 6.21 -23.13 16.35
CA GLU A 109 7.02 -23.96 15.44
C GLU A 109 7.50 -23.16 14.22
N THR A 110 6.78 -22.13 13.84
CA THR A 110 7.18 -21.27 12.72
C THR A 110 7.82 -19.97 13.20
N ASN A 111 8.08 -19.86 14.49
CA ASN A 111 8.68 -18.65 15.07
C ASN A 111 10.01 -18.30 14.38
N GLY A 112 10.16 -17.05 14.00
CA GLY A 112 11.37 -16.55 13.34
C GLY A 112 11.45 -16.83 11.85
N GLN A 113 10.43 -17.46 11.28
CA GLN A 113 10.46 -17.83 9.87
C GLN A 113 9.84 -16.75 8.96
N THR A 114 10.04 -16.93 7.67
CA THR A 114 9.56 -16.01 6.64
C THR A 114 8.73 -16.78 5.62
N LEU A 115 7.56 -16.25 5.33
CA LEU A 115 6.68 -16.74 4.26
C LEU A 115 6.79 -15.81 3.08
N TYR A 116 7.19 -16.33 1.92
CA TYR A 116 7.26 -15.56 0.67
C TYR A 116 6.00 -15.83 -0.14
N ILE A 117 5.37 -14.78 -0.60
CA ILE A 117 4.16 -14.86 -1.42
C ILE A 117 4.43 -14.08 -2.71
N ASN A 118 4.38 -14.76 -3.84
CA ASN A 118 4.48 -14.12 -5.14
C ASN A 118 3.09 -13.90 -5.69
N VAL A 119 2.80 -12.66 -6.07
CA VAL A 119 1.51 -12.28 -6.63
C VAL A 119 1.75 -11.99 -8.11
N ASN A 120 1.17 -12.80 -8.98
CA ASN A 120 1.47 -12.79 -10.41
C ASN A 120 0.31 -12.20 -11.20
N GLY A 121 0.41 -10.92 -11.53
CA GLY A 121 -0.60 -10.24 -12.32
C GLY A 121 -0.58 -10.69 -13.79
N ASN A 122 -1.71 -10.60 -14.45
CA ASN A 122 -1.83 -10.95 -15.86
C ASN A 122 -2.84 -9.99 -16.52
N ASP A 123 -3.41 -10.39 -17.65
CA ASP A 123 -4.33 -9.54 -18.41
C ASP A 123 -5.76 -9.55 -17.88
N LYS A 124 -5.97 -10.15 -16.71
CA LYS A 124 -7.30 -10.21 -16.08
C LYS A 124 -7.33 -9.33 -14.84
N SER A 125 -8.53 -9.12 -14.30
CA SER A 125 -8.73 -8.49 -13.01
C SER A 125 -8.78 -9.58 -11.96
N GLN A 126 -7.84 -9.55 -11.02
CA GLN A 126 -7.65 -10.62 -10.04
C GLN A 126 -7.89 -10.14 -8.62
N SER A 127 -8.31 -11.06 -7.77
CA SER A 127 -8.52 -10.80 -6.36
C SER A 127 -7.86 -11.87 -5.49
N GLY A 128 -7.14 -11.42 -4.47
CA GLY A 128 -6.53 -12.30 -3.49
C GLY A 128 -6.69 -11.75 -2.09
N LYS A 129 -6.75 -12.66 -1.12
CA LYS A 129 -6.89 -12.28 0.29
C LYS A 129 -5.99 -13.20 1.12
N ILE A 130 -5.25 -12.59 2.02
CA ILE A 130 -4.35 -13.30 2.94
C ILE A 130 -4.81 -12.98 4.35
N ILE A 131 -5.16 -13.99 5.11
CA ILE A 131 -5.62 -13.81 6.49
C ILE A 131 -4.61 -14.48 7.41
N VAL A 132 -4.02 -13.70 8.31
CA VAL A 132 -2.87 -14.11 9.11
C VAL A 132 -3.23 -14.04 10.59
N ASN A 133 -3.07 -15.16 11.29
CA ASN A 133 -3.12 -15.21 12.73
C ASN A 133 -1.72 -15.44 13.25
N VAL A 134 -1.23 -14.56 14.11
CA VAL A 134 0.08 -14.72 14.74
C VAL A 134 -0.14 -14.96 16.23
N GLU A 135 0.32 -16.11 16.72
CA GLU A 135 0.07 -16.51 18.09
C GLU A 135 0.97 -15.76 19.07
N ASP A 136 0.66 -15.86 20.37
CA ASP A 136 1.40 -15.16 21.41
C ASP A 136 2.91 -15.49 21.35
N ASN A 137 3.73 -14.48 21.54
CA ASN A 137 5.18 -14.59 21.65
C ASN A 137 5.88 -15.06 20.37
N VAL A 138 5.18 -14.95 19.22
CA VAL A 138 5.72 -15.39 17.94
C VAL A 138 6.22 -14.20 17.13
N THR A 139 7.39 -14.39 16.51
CA THR A 139 7.95 -13.44 15.53
C THR A 139 7.80 -14.05 14.16
N PHE A 140 7.23 -13.29 13.21
CA PHE A 140 6.94 -13.84 11.88
C PHE A 140 7.06 -12.75 10.82
N THR A 141 7.58 -13.13 9.65
CA THR A 141 7.75 -12.21 8.51
C THR A 141 6.99 -12.74 7.30
N ILE A 142 6.29 -11.84 6.61
CA ILE A 142 5.62 -12.14 5.35
C ILE A 142 6.19 -11.20 4.31
N ILE A 143 6.60 -11.75 3.17
CA ILE A 143 7.11 -10.95 2.05
C ILE A 143 6.20 -11.18 0.84
N GLU A 144 5.58 -10.12 0.36
CA GLU A 144 4.70 -10.14 -0.81
C GLU A 144 5.40 -9.44 -1.96
N ASN A 145 5.67 -10.18 -3.02
CA ASN A 145 6.28 -9.64 -4.23
C ASN A 145 5.22 -9.58 -5.34
N PHE A 146 4.93 -8.37 -5.81
CA PHE A 146 3.94 -8.15 -6.86
C PHE A 146 4.64 -8.01 -8.20
N LYS A 147 4.37 -8.94 -9.10
CA LYS A 147 4.94 -8.99 -10.45
C LYS A 147 3.82 -9.20 -11.45
N GLY A 148 4.16 -9.35 -12.70
CA GLY A 148 3.17 -9.70 -13.69
C GLY A 148 3.62 -9.46 -15.10
N GLU A 149 2.82 -9.96 -16.04
CA GLU A 149 2.98 -9.72 -17.46
C GLU A 149 1.59 -9.55 -18.05
N SER A 150 1.42 -8.54 -18.88
CA SER A 150 0.14 -8.33 -19.53
C SER A 150 0.33 -7.51 -20.80
N SER A 151 -0.30 -7.95 -21.88
CA SER A 151 -0.33 -7.20 -23.14
C SER A 151 -1.54 -6.25 -23.21
N THR A 152 -2.46 -6.38 -22.25
CA THR A 152 -3.65 -5.53 -22.14
C THR A 152 -3.75 -5.05 -20.70
N GLU A 153 -4.79 -4.30 -20.38
CA GLU A 153 -5.00 -3.83 -19.02
C GLU A 153 -5.27 -4.99 -18.07
N GLY A 154 -4.48 -5.07 -17.00
CA GLY A 154 -4.68 -6.04 -15.93
C GLY A 154 -4.81 -5.31 -14.61
N ARG A 155 -5.37 -6.01 -13.62
CA ARG A 155 -5.55 -5.44 -12.28
C ARG A 155 -5.37 -6.52 -11.24
N VAL A 156 -4.77 -6.14 -10.12
CA VAL A 156 -4.63 -7.04 -8.98
C VAL A 156 -5.13 -6.34 -7.74
N ALA A 157 -6.10 -6.92 -7.07
CA ALA A 157 -6.53 -6.48 -5.75
C ALA A 157 -6.07 -7.54 -4.75
N LEU A 158 -5.28 -7.13 -3.76
CA LEU A 158 -4.82 -8.03 -2.69
C LEU A 158 -5.10 -7.39 -1.35
N ARG A 159 -5.75 -8.14 -0.46
CA ARG A 159 -6.01 -7.69 0.91
C ARG A 159 -5.31 -8.61 1.88
N THR A 160 -4.53 -8.02 2.80
CA THR A 160 -3.83 -8.75 3.85
C THR A 160 -4.38 -8.32 5.21
N LEU A 161 -4.92 -9.28 5.96
CA LEU A 161 -5.49 -9.05 7.29
C LEU A 161 -4.65 -9.77 8.32
N ILE A 162 -4.17 -9.05 9.34
CA ILE A 162 -3.26 -9.61 10.34
C ILE A 162 -3.83 -9.40 11.73
N ASP A 163 -3.94 -10.49 12.49
CA ASP A 163 -4.30 -10.41 13.90
C ASP A 163 -3.13 -10.96 14.70
N THR A 164 -2.72 -10.24 15.75
CA THR A 164 -1.52 -10.57 16.50
C THR A 164 -1.84 -10.93 17.94
N GLY A 165 -1.15 -11.92 18.45
CA GLY A 165 -1.23 -12.28 19.85
C GLY A 165 -0.32 -11.43 20.73
N LEU A 166 -0.34 -11.70 22.04
CA LEU A 166 0.45 -10.97 23.04
C LEU A 166 1.93 -11.12 22.74
N ASN A 167 2.67 -10.02 22.83
CA ASN A 167 4.14 -10.01 22.70
C ASN A 167 4.62 -10.51 21.33
N SER A 168 3.78 -10.54 20.33
CA SER A 168 4.17 -11.01 19.00
C SER A 168 4.81 -9.89 18.20
N LYS A 169 5.62 -10.27 17.20
CA LYS A 169 6.29 -9.31 16.30
C LYS A 169 6.07 -9.75 14.88
N VAL A 170 5.42 -8.91 14.09
CA VAL A 170 5.09 -9.23 12.71
C VAL A 170 5.72 -8.19 11.78
N ARG A 171 6.38 -8.70 10.73
CA ARG A 171 6.88 -7.86 9.65
C ARG A 171 6.15 -8.22 8.37
N LEU A 172 5.68 -7.22 7.66
CA LEU A 172 5.10 -7.38 6.31
C LEU A 172 5.91 -6.53 5.34
N ILE A 173 6.51 -7.20 4.37
CA ILE A 173 7.30 -6.54 3.33
C ILE A 173 6.51 -6.65 2.03
N GLN A 174 6.30 -5.54 1.34
CA GLN A 174 5.58 -5.54 0.07
C GLN A 174 6.44 -4.82 -0.98
N VAL A 175 6.80 -5.55 -2.03
CA VAL A 175 7.59 -5.01 -3.13
C VAL A 175 6.73 -5.03 -4.39
N TYR A 176 6.48 -3.86 -4.95
CA TYR A 176 5.60 -3.70 -6.11
C TYR A 176 6.45 -3.50 -7.34
N MET A 177 6.37 -4.48 -8.27
CA MET A 177 7.19 -4.52 -9.47
C MET A 177 6.34 -4.76 -10.72
N GLN A 178 5.06 -4.49 -10.65
CA GLN A 178 4.15 -4.75 -11.77
C GLN A 178 4.45 -3.86 -12.97
N PRO A 179 4.21 -4.35 -14.19
CA PRO A 179 4.43 -3.55 -15.39
C PRO A 179 3.38 -2.44 -15.53
N GLU A 180 3.62 -1.55 -16.48
CA GLU A 180 2.75 -0.39 -16.71
C GLU A 180 1.30 -0.78 -17.00
N SER A 181 1.08 -1.96 -17.58
CA SER A 181 -0.25 -2.43 -17.94
C SER A 181 -1.08 -2.95 -16.77
N ILE A 182 -0.47 -3.11 -15.59
CA ILE A 182 -1.16 -3.70 -14.43
C ILE A 182 -1.23 -2.69 -13.29
N ASP A 183 -2.46 -2.40 -12.86
CA ASP A 183 -2.70 -1.59 -11.67
C ASP A 183 -2.93 -2.49 -10.46
N VAL A 184 -2.50 -2.03 -9.30
CA VAL A 184 -2.60 -2.80 -8.05
C VAL A 184 -3.38 -2.00 -7.01
N LEU A 185 -4.32 -2.68 -6.37
CA LEU A 185 -4.93 -2.23 -5.11
C LEU A 185 -4.38 -3.13 -4.02
N SER A 186 -3.58 -2.56 -3.13
CA SER A 186 -2.97 -3.29 -2.02
C SER A 186 -3.59 -2.77 -0.73
N ASP A 187 -4.31 -3.64 -0.02
CA ASP A 187 -5.08 -3.24 1.13
C ASP A 187 -4.64 -4.04 2.35
N THR A 188 -4.30 -3.36 3.43
CA THR A 188 -3.74 -4.00 4.62
C THR A 188 -4.46 -3.54 5.87
N GLY A 189 -4.71 -4.49 6.77
CA GLY A 189 -5.20 -4.20 8.10
C GLY A 189 -4.46 -5.04 9.11
N CYS A 190 -4.18 -4.46 10.28
CA CYS A 190 -3.51 -5.16 11.36
C CYS A 190 -4.10 -4.75 12.70
N ARG A 191 -4.31 -5.73 13.56
CA ARG A 191 -4.82 -5.51 14.91
C ARG A 191 -3.76 -6.00 15.91
N LEU A 192 -3.33 -5.11 16.82
CA LEU A 192 -2.23 -5.39 17.74
C LEU A 192 -2.72 -5.58 19.16
N SER A 193 -2.31 -6.68 19.76
CA SER A 193 -2.53 -6.99 21.18
C SER A 193 -1.46 -6.35 22.06
N ASP A 194 -1.54 -6.55 23.36
CA ASP A 194 -0.56 -5.97 24.32
C ASP A 194 0.88 -6.37 23.95
N ASN A 195 1.74 -5.37 23.93
CA ASN A 195 3.17 -5.54 23.66
C ASN A 195 3.48 -6.13 22.28
N ALA A 196 2.49 -6.16 21.39
CA ALA A 196 2.70 -6.65 20.03
C ALA A 196 3.25 -5.51 19.15
N SER A 197 3.95 -5.87 18.09
CA SER A 197 4.45 -4.89 17.14
C SER A 197 4.21 -5.34 15.71
N PHE A 198 3.98 -4.34 14.84
CA PHE A 198 3.80 -4.54 13.41
C PHE A 198 4.71 -3.57 12.69
N GLU A 199 5.52 -4.10 11.80
CA GLU A 199 6.37 -3.31 10.92
C GLU A 199 5.97 -3.60 9.48
N ILE A 200 5.66 -2.56 8.71
CA ILE A 200 5.41 -2.71 7.28
C ILE A 200 6.49 -1.95 6.51
N VAL A 201 7.06 -2.60 5.50
CA VAL A 201 8.01 -1.98 4.58
C VAL A 201 7.44 -2.13 3.17
N GLN A 202 7.27 -1.00 2.48
CA GLN A 202 6.76 -1.02 1.12
C GLN A 202 7.74 -0.34 0.17
N VAL A 203 8.03 -1.01 -0.93
CA VAL A 203 8.92 -0.46 -1.97
C VAL A 203 8.15 -0.49 -3.28
N PHE A 204 7.86 0.72 -3.82
CA PHE A 204 7.11 0.89 -5.05
C PHE A 204 8.10 1.19 -6.17
N VAL A 205 8.49 0.17 -6.92
CA VAL A 205 9.39 0.32 -8.07
C VAL A 205 8.79 -0.28 -9.33
N GLY A 206 7.47 -0.45 -9.33
CA GLY A 206 6.74 -0.89 -10.51
C GLY A 206 6.40 0.28 -11.41
N ARG A 207 5.76 -0.05 -12.54
CA ARG A 207 5.38 0.96 -13.54
C ARG A 207 3.87 1.17 -13.63
N GLY A 208 3.08 0.28 -13.05
CA GLY A 208 1.63 0.45 -13.00
C GLY A 208 1.21 1.31 -11.82
N SER A 209 -0.02 1.79 -11.85
CA SER A 209 -0.54 2.61 -10.75
C SER A 209 -0.78 1.75 -9.51
N LEU A 210 -0.72 2.40 -8.35
CA LEU A 210 -0.85 1.72 -7.07
C LEU A 210 -1.82 2.48 -6.18
N TYR A 211 -2.78 1.75 -5.65
CA TYR A 211 -3.72 2.22 -4.65
C TYR A 211 -3.45 1.42 -3.40
N ASP A 212 -3.01 2.09 -2.34
CA ASP A 212 -2.44 1.45 -1.17
C ASP A 212 -3.16 1.90 0.09
N GLY A 213 -3.77 0.96 0.81
CA GLY A 213 -4.41 1.26 2.09
C GLY A 213 -3.75 0.48 3.20
N ILE A 214 -3.44 1.16 4.31
CA ILE A 214 -2.85 0.53 5.50
C ILE A 214 -3.60 1.07 6.71
N ARG A 215 -4.12 0.17 7.53
CA ARG A 215 -4.72 0.59 8.79
C ARG A 215 -4.23 -0.32 9.90
N THR A 216 -3.71 0.28 10.96
CA THR A 216 -3.25 -0.45 12.14
C THR A 216 -4.05 0.00 13.35
N GLU A 217 -4.67 -0.98 14.03
CA GLU A 217 -5.38 -0.76 15.28
C GLU A 217 -4.45 -1.12 16.43
N LEU A 218 -3.94 -0.09 17.13
CA LEU A 218 -3.05 -0.30 18.27
C LEU A 218 -3.93 -0.43 19.52
N ILE A 219 -4.54 -1.60 19.66
CA ILE A 219 -5.53 -1.88 20.71
C ILE A 219 -4.85 -2.19 22.03
N GLY A 220 -3.78 -2.98 21.97
CA GLY A 220 -3.09 -3.41 23.19
C GLY A 220 -2.20 -2.33 23.75
N ASN A 221 -2.03 -2.34 25.07
CA ASN A 221 -1.10 -1.44 25.74
C ASN A 221 0.32 -1.74 25.30
N ASN A 222 1.12 -0.69 25.09
CA ASN A 222 2.51 -0.79 24.65
C ASN A 222 2.67 -1.43 23.28
N SER A 223 1.63 -1.47 22.46
CA SER A 223 1.76 -1.95 21.09
C SER A 223 2.43 -0.89 20.22
N ALA A 224 3.08 -1.33 19.15
CA ALA A 224 3.88 -0.43 18.31
C ALA A 224 3.71 -0.76 16.83
N PHE A 225 3.70 0.30 16.02
CA PHE A 225 3.55 0.21 14.57
C PHE A 225 4.62 1.04 13.90
N THR A 226 5.31 0.47 12.93
CA THR A 226 6.31 1.17 12.13
C THR A 226 6.00 0.95 10.65
N ALA A 227 6.02 2.02 9.87
CA ALA A 227 5.86 1.95 8.42
C ALA A 227 7.01 2.68 7.75
N ASP A 228 7.67 2.01 6.82
CA ASP A 228 8.71 2.59 5.97
C ASP A 228 8.31 2.37 4.53
N ILE A 229 8.06 3.45 3.81
CA ILE A 229 7.53 3.41 2.44
C ILE A 229 8.47 4.18 1.52
N GLY A 230 8.94 3.49 0.46
CA GLY A 230 9.75 4.13 -0.57
C GLY A 230 9.10 3.97 -1.92
N TYR A 231 9.08 5.02 -2.74
CA TYR A 231 8.43 4.95 -4.03
C TYR A 231 9.12 5.78 -5.10
N LEU A 232 9.01 5.33 -6.34
CA LEU A 232 9.35 6.11 -7.52
C LEU A 232 8.11 6.15 -8.41
N GLY A 233 7.60 7.35 -8.67
CA GLY A 233 6.51 7.56 -9.59
C GLY A 233 6.98 8.23 -10.86
N ALA A 234 6.59 7.71 -12.02
CA ALA A 234 7.04 8.19 -13.32
C ALA A 234 5.93 8.13 -14.35
N LYS A 235 6.16 8.73 -15.50
CA LYS A 235 5.17 8.78 -16.59
C LYS A 235 3.85 9.35 -16.10
N LYS A 236 2.75 8.63 -16.26
CA LYS A 236 1.43 9.07 -15.79
C LYS A 236 0.93 8.20 -14.63
N GLN A 237 1.86 7.58 -13.93
CA GLN A 237 1.57 6.69 -12.81
C GLN A 237 0.85 7.45 -11.70
N ASN A 238 -0.14 6.80 -11.09
CA ASN A 238 -0.88 7.32 -9.95
C ASN A 238 -0.54 6.49 -8.73
N ILE A 239 -0.08 7.17 -7.67
CA ILE A 239 0.25 6.53 -6.40
C ILE A 239 -0.64 7.16 -5.33
N ASP A 240 -1.55 6.36 -4.76
CA ASP A 240 -2.54 6.83 -3.80
C ASP A 240 -2.37 5.99 -2.53
N ILE A 241 -1.94 6.63 -1.45
CA ILE A 241 -1.62 5.94 -0.19
C ILE A 241 -2.51 6.50 0.91
N ASN A 242 -3.20 5.60 1.63
CA ASN A 242 -3.95 5.96 2.83
C ASN A 242 -3.42 5.13 4.00
N LEU A 243 -2.85 5.81 4.98
CA LEU A 243 -2.28 5.15 6.15
C LEU A 243 -2.96 5.70 7.40
N ILE A 244 -3.51 4.81 8.21
CA ILE A 244 -4.20 5.17 9.44
C ILE A 244 -3.55 4.44 10.60
N SER A 245 -3.05 5.20 11.59
CA SER A 245 -2.56 4.67 12.85
C SER A 245 -3.61 5.00 13.92
N ASN A 246 -4.36 4.00 14.34
CA ASN A 246 -5.45 4.19 15.29
C ASN A 246 -4.98 3.76 16.68
N HIS A 247 -4.69 4.75 17.53
CA HIS A 247 -4.16 4.52 18.89
C HIS A 247 -5.31 4.37 19.86
N ILE A 248 -5.48 3.17 20.39
CA ILE A 248 -6.58 2.82 21.30
C ILE A 248 -6.05 2.50 22.68
N GLY A 249 -5.02 1.68 22.77
CA GLY A 249 -4.39 1.32 24.05
C GLY A 249 -3.49 2.42 24.59
N LYS A 250 -2.99 2.20 25.80
CA LYS A 250 -2.11 3.14 26.46
C LYS A 250 -0.66 2.91 26.06
N LYS A 251 0.12 4.00 26.00
CA LYS A 251 1.55 3.94 25.70
C LYS A 251 1.83 3.23 24.37
N THR A 252 0.98 3.48 23.39
CA THR A 252 1.18 2.92 22.05
C THR A 252 2.05 3.88 21.23
N ASN A 253 2.70 3.32 20.20
CA ASN A 253 3.69 4.07 19.46
C ASN A 253 3.55 3.80 17.96
N SER A 254 3.50 4.86 17.16
CA SER A 254 3.55 4.69 15.71
C SER A 254 4.59 5.61 15.10
N GLY A 255 5.38 5.07 14.16
CA GLY A 255 6.39 5.82 13.43
C GLY A 255 6.26 5.54 11.95
N ILE A 256 6.03 6.57 11.16
CA ILE A 256 5.81 6.43 9.72
C ILE A 256 6.86 7.28 8.99
N ARG A 257 7.52 6.66 8.01
CA ARG A 257 8.47 7.34 7.15
C ARG A 257 8.12 7.04 5.70
N VAL A 258 7.93 8.09 4.90
CA VAL A 258 7.62 7.97 3.48
C VAL A 258 8.67 8.76 2.70
N ASP A 259 9.47 8.07 1.90
CA ASP A 259 10.51 8.66 1.07
C ASP A 259 10.22 8.35 -0.39
N GLY A 260 10.12 9.38 -1.22
CA GLY A 260 9.77 9.14 -2.61
C GLY A 260 10.38 10.12 -3.59
N ALA A 261 10.27 9.77 -4.86
CA ALA A 261 10.66 10.62 -5.97
C ALA A 261 9.57 10.57 -7.04
N LEU A 262 9.28 11.73 -7.61
CA LEU A 262 8.25 11.86 -8.64
C LEU A 262 8.85 12.57 -9.84
N LYS A 263 8.58 12.03 -11.03
CA LYS A 263 9.03 12.65 -12.27
C LYS A 263 7.92 12.57 -13.33
N ASP A 264 8.17 13.21 -14.46
CA ASP A 264 7.23 13.26 -15.59
C ASP A 264 5.89 13.85 -15.16
N GLU A 265 4.79 13.16 -15.42
CA GLU A 265 3.43 13.57 -15.06
C GLU A 265 2.84 12.70 -13.95
N ALA A 266 3.70 12.10 -13.13
CA ALA A 266 3.24 11.22 -12.05
C ALA A 266 2.45 12.02 -11.01
N SER A 267 1.47 11.36 -10.42
CA SER A 267 0.65 11.91 -9.34
C SER A 267 0.81 11.07 -8.09
N LYS A 268 0.97 11.73 -6.95
CA LYS A 268 1.00 11.04 -5.67
C LYS A 268 0.07 11.77 -4.70
N LEU A 269 -0.77 11.00 -4.01
CA LEU A 269 -1.57 11.51 -2.90
C LEU A 269 -1.30 10.62 -1.69
N PHE A 270 -0.75 11.21 -0.65
CA PHE A 270 -0.50 10.51 0.62
C PHE A 270 -1.42 11.08 1.68
N ARG A 271 -2.29 10.23 2.23
CA ARG A 271 -3.11 10.56 3.39
C ARG A 271 -2.50 9.81 4.57
N GLY A 272 -1.98 10.55 5.54
CA GLY A 272 -1.37 9.96 6.73
C GLY A 272 -2.12 10.45 7.96
N SER A 273 -2.81 9.54 8.63
CA SER A 273 -3.66 9.87 9.77
C SER A 273 -3.16 9.19 11.03
N ILE A 274 -3.02 9.98 12.10
CA ILE A 274 -2.76 9.49 13.44
C ILE A 274 -3.99 9.85 14.27
N ASP A 275 -4.66 8.83 14.80
CA ASP A 275 -5.91 9.02 15.53
C ASP A 275 -5.71 8.53 16.96
N PHE A 276 -5.68 9.46 17.92
CA PHE A 276 -5.53 9.13 19.34
C PHE A 276 -6.92 9.08 19.96
N LYS A 277 -7.40 7.88 20.22
CA LYS A 277 -8.72 7.67 20.82
C LYS A 277 -8.69 7.98 22.32
N ASN A 278 -9.85 8.27 22.86
CA ASN A 278 -10.00 8.49 24.31
C ASN A 278 -9.54 7.23 25.04
N GLY A 279 -8.65 7.40 26.01
CA GLY A 279 -8.07 6.29 26.75
C GLY A 279 -6.67 5.89 26.33
N SER A 280 -6.14 6.47 25.25
CA SER A 280 -4.82 6.12 24.71
C SER A 280 -3.69 6.93 25.36
N SER A 281 -3.78 7.21 26.65
CA SER A 281 -2.81 8.06 27.32
C SER A 281 -1.39 7.52 27.21
N GLY A 282 -0.41 8.41 27.10
CA GLY A 282 1.00 8.07 26.97
C GLY A 282 1.43 7.67 25.57
N SER A 283 0.53 7.78 24.59
CA SER A 283 0.82 7.34 23.22
C SER A 283 1.53 8.41 22.43
N VAL A 284 2.35 7.97 21.47
CA VAL A 284 3.14 8.84 20.61
C VAL A 284 2.99 8.37 19.17
N GLY A 285 2.81 9.33 18.26
CA GLY A 285 2.76 9.04 16.84
C GLY A 285 3.52 10.08 16.05
N ALA A 286 4.34 9.65 15.09
CA ALA A 286 5.13 10.57 14.28
C ALA A 286 5.10 10.16 12.83
N GLU A 287 4.92 11.13 11.93
CA GLU A 287 5.00 10.92 10.48
C GLU A 287 6.07 11.84 9.91
N THR A 288 6.88 11.29 9.03
CA THR A 288 7.86 12.07 8.28
C THR A 288 7.73 11.72 6.80
N GLU A 289 7.65 12.73 5.96
CA GLU A 289 7.55 12.54 4.51
C GLU A 289 8.64 13.35 3.83
N ASN A 290 9.38 12.69 2.93
CA ASN A 290 10.42 13.35 2.13
C ASN A 290 10.17 13.02 0.66
N VAL A 291 9.95 14.03 -0.16
CA VAL A 291 9.64 13.86 -1.58
C VAL A 291 10.63 14.64 -2.41
N LEU A 292 11.20 13.98 -3.41
CA LEU A 292 12.06 14.62 -4.40
C LEU A 292 11.25 14.84 -5.67
N LEU A 293 11.10 16.10 -6.10
CA LEU A 293 10.35 16.45 -7.30
C LEU A 293 11.32 16.66 -8.47
N LEU A 294 11.14 15.88 -9.53
CA LEU A 294 12.03 15.86 -10.68
C LEU A 294 11.35 16.31 -11.98
N GLY A 295 10.37 17.17 -11.87
CA GLY A 295 9.69 17.68 -13.06
C GLY A 295 8.60 18.67 -12.70
N GLU A 296 8.28 19.52 -13.68
CA GLU A 296 7.29 20.58 -13.46
C GLU A 296 5.84 20.07 -13.50
N ASP A 297 5.62 18.91 -14.11
CA ASP A 297 4.27 18.39 -14.33
C ASP A 297 3.85 17.33 -13.32
N VAL A 298 4.67 17.07 -12.31
CA VAL A 298 4.29 16.14 -11.25
C VAL A 298 3.22 16.77 -10.36
N ARG A 299 2.38 15.92 -9.80
CA ARG A 299 1.34 16.33 -8.85
C ARG A 299 1.62 15.65 -7.52
N ASN A 300 2.03 16.43 -6.55
CA ASN A 300 2.41 15.92 -5.24
C ASN A 300 1.45 16.50 -4.20
N LYS A 301 0.64 15.62 -3.59
CA LYS A 301 -0.35 16.03 -2.60
C LYS A 301 -0.19 15.21 -1.33
N THR A 302 -0.38 15.87 -0.19
CA THR A 302 -0.31 15.22 1.12
C THR A 302 -1.40 15.79 2.01
N ILE A 303 -2.08 14.91 2.73
CA ILE A 303 -3.01 15.29 3.78
C ILE A 303 -2.54 14.67 5.07
N PRO A 304 -1.88 15.42 5.94
CA PRO A 304 -1.61 14.93 7.29
C PRO A 304 -2.84 15.21 8.15
N LEU A 305 -3.21 14.24 8.98
CA LEU A 305 -4.36 14.39 9.87
C LEU A 305 -3.98 13.83 11.23
N ILE A 306 -4.11 14.66 12.28
CA ILE A 306 -3.87 14.19 13.64
C ILE A 306 -5.14 14.50 14.43
N LEU A 307 -5.78 13.45 14.94
CA LEU A 307 -7.01 13.53 15.71
C LEU A 307 -6.70 13.18 17.16
N CYS A 308 -7.04 14.07 18.08
CA CYS A 308 -6.71 13.89 19.51
C CYS A 308 -7.97 13.95 20.36
N ALA A 309 -8.51 12.78 20.71
CA ALA A 309 -9.57 12.68 21.71
C ALA A 309 -9.00 12.45 23.11
N GLU A 310 -7.68 12.30 23.22
CA GLU A 310 -6.94 12.09 24.46
C GLU A 310 -5.95 13.23 24.61
N GLU A 311 -5.80 13.77 25.83
CA GLU A 311 -4.90 14.91 26.08
C GLU A 311 -3.44 14.48 26.27
N ASP A 312 -3.22 13.32 26.88
CA ASP A 312 -1.88 12.85 27.22
C ASP A 312 -1.26 12.06 26.07
N VAL A 313 -1.08 12.72 24.93
CA VAL A 313 -0.50 12.11 23.74
C VAL A 313 0.41 13.12 23.04
N ASN A 314 1.26 12.61 22.15
CA ASN A 314 2.16 13.46 21.38
C ASN A 314 2.12 12.99 19.91
N GLY A 315 1.58 13.83 19.06
CA GLY A 315 1.51 13.54 17.62
C GLY A 315 2.28 14.61 16.85
N SER A 316 3.00 14.18 15.81
CA SER A 316 3.75 15.11 14.99
C SER A 316 3.74 14.70 13.53
N HIS A 317 3.93 15.70 12.67
CA HIS A 317 4.06 15.48 11.23
C HIS A 317 5.12 16.44 10.69
N GLY A 318 6.05 15.90 9.91
CA GLY A 318 7.04 16.70 9.21
C GLY A 318 7.07 16.33 7.74
N ALA A 319 7.29 17.32 6.88
CA ALA A 319 7.37 17.10 5.45
C ALA A 319 8.50 17.93 4.85
N THR A 320 9.26 17.30 3.99
CA THR A 320 10.33 17.95 3.24
C THR A 320 10.13 17.70 1.76
N ILE A 321 10.13 18.76 0.98
CA ILE A 321 10.05 18.67 -0.47
C ILE A 321 11.36 19.16 -1.04
N GLY A 322 12.06 18.27 -1.77
CA GLY A 322 13.32 18.60 -2.39
C GLY A 322 13.20 18.72 -3.90
N GLU A 323 14.04 19.59 -4.47
CA GLU A 323 14.18 19.73 -5.91
C GLU A 323 15.66 19.80 -6.22
N LEU A 324 16.01 19.40 -7.43
CA LEU A 324 17.39 19.58 -7.88
C LEU A 324 17.58 21.03 -8.29
N ASP A 325 18.25 21.81 -7.46
CA ASP A 325 18.52 23.20 -7.77
C ASP A 325 19.72 23.32 -8.69
N GLU A 326 19.92 24.53 -9.23
CA GLU A 326 21.01 24.79 -10.18
C GLU A 326 22.38 24.55 -9.56
N GLU A 327 22.54 24.85 -8.28
CA GLU A 327 23.81 24.66 -7.59
C GLU A 327 24.19 23.18 -7.50
N THR A 328 23.21 22.34 -7.12
CA THR A 328 23.42 20.89 -7.06
C THR A 328 23.74 20.32 -8.42
N LEU A 329 22.99 20.75 -9.44
CA LEU A 329 23.24 20.29 -10.82
C LEU A 329 24.61 20.72 -11.32
N PHE A 330 25.03 21.93 -10.97
CA PHE A 330 26.37 22.42 -11.33
C PHE A 330 27.47 21.57 -10.68
N TYR A 331 27.26 21.24 -9.40
CA TYR A 331 28.18 20.38 -8.67
C TYR A 331 28.39 19.04 -9.38
N TYR A 332 27.28 18.40 -9.75
CA TYR A 332 27.34 17.13 -10.47
C TYR A 332 27.99 17.29 -11.86
N ALA A 333 27.63 18.36 -12.58
CA ALA A 333 28.17 18.61 -13.91
C ALA A 333 29.67 18.82 -13.88
N SER A 334 30.18 19.48 -12.84
CA SER A 334 31.62 19.73 -12.69
C SER A 334 32.38 18.42 -12.46
N ARG A 335 31.68 17.35 -12.12
CA ARG A 335 32.27 16.01 -11.98
C ARG A 335 31.90 15.08 -13.12
N GLY A 336 31.40 15.63 -14.23
CA GLY A 336 31.06 14.87 -15.42
C GLY A 336 29.74 14.12 -15.35
N ILE A 337 28.86 14.49 -14.42
CA ILE A 337 27.57 13.83 -14.24
C ILE A 337 26.47 14.76 -14.76
N ASP A 338 25.74 14.34 -15.79
CA ASP A 338 24.68 15.15 -16.38
C ASP A 338 23.42 15.13 -15.52
N LYS A 339 22.43 15.92 -15.92
CA LYS A 339 21.20 16.09 -15.15
C LYS A 339 20.47 14.77 -14.94
N LYS A 340 20.32 13.95 -15.99
CA LYS A 340 19.60 12.68 -15.86
C LYS A 340 20.29 11.75 -14.87
N ASN A 341 21.62 11.64 -14.97
CA ASN A 341 22.35 10.78 -14.05
C ASN A 341 22.34 11.32 -12.63
N ALA A 342 22.36 12.63 -12.45
CA ALA A 342 22.24 13.22 -11.12
C ALA A 342 20.88 12.89 -10.51
N GLU A 343 19.81 13.01 -11.30
CA GLU A 343 18.46 12.67 -10.86
C GLU A 343 18.38 11.19 -10.44
N ASP A 344 18.97 10.31 -11.23
CA ASP A 344 18.97 8.88 -10.96
C ASP A 344 19.73 8.56 -9.66
N ILE A 345 20.88 9.20 -9.46
CA ILE A 345 21.68 9.00 -8.25
C ILE A 345 20.87 9.39 -7.00
N MET A 346 20.22 10.54 -7.05
CA MET A 346 19.46 11.02 -5.91
C MET A 346 18.21 10.18 -5.66
N THR A 347 17.55 9.73 -6.72
CA THR A 347 16.39 8.84 -6.60
C THR A 347 16.80 7.52 -5.97
N LYS A 348 17.88 6.92 -6.48
CA LYS A 348 18.40 5.65 -5.92
C LYS A 348 18.71 5.78 -4.44
N GLY A 349 19.44 6.84 -4.08
CA GLY A 349 19.82 7.04 -2.69
C GLY A 349 18.63 7.11 -1.76
N ARG A 350 17.57 7.76 -2.23
CA ARG A 350 16.35 7.93 -1.42
C ARG A 350 15.62 6.60 -1.22
N ILE A 351 15.50 5.81 -2.27
CA ILE A 351 14.73 4.57 -2.21
C ILE A 351 15.55 3.45 -1.58
N GLU A 352 16.86 3.43 -1.78
CA GLU A 352 17.73 2.40 -1.19
C GLU A 352 17.70 2.42 0.33
N VAL A 353 17.49 3.57 0.95
CA VAL A 353 17.35 3.66 2.40
C VAL A 353 16.18 2.76 2.86
N ILE A 354 15.09 2.78 2.11
CA ILE A 354 13.92 1.95 2.45
C ILE A 354 14.17 0.49 2.07
N ILE A 355 14.80 0.24 0.93
CA ILE A 355 15.11 -1.14 0.51
C ILE A 355 15.92 -1.86 1.58
N ARG A 356 16.87 -1.16 2.21
CA ARG A 356 17.70 -1.78 3.25
C ARG A 356 16.90 -2.20 4.48
N LYS A 357 15.72 -1.62 4.68
CA LYS A 357 14.85 -2.00 5.79
C LYS A 357 14.11 -3.31 5.54
N ILE A 358 14.14 -3.82 4.31
CA ILE A 358 13.56 -5.13 3.99
C ILE A 358 14.23 -6.23 4.83
N ASN A 359 15.54 -6.15 4.99
CA ASN A 359 16.31 -7.08 5.81
C ASN A 359 16.11 -8.53 5.36
N ASP A 360 16.13 -8.73 4.05
CA ASP A 360 16.10 -10.04 3.40
C ASP A 360 16.91 -9.90 2.12
N GLU A 361 18.07 -10.56 2.07
CA GLU A 361 19.07 -10.31 1.05
C GLU A 361 18.54 -10.49 -0.37
N ASP A 362 17.84 -11.59 -0.62
CA ASP A 362 17.32 -11.87 -1.95
C ASP A 362 16.25 -10.88 -2.36
N THR A 363 15.39 -10.47 -1.43
CA THR A 363 14.32 -9.50 -1.72
C THR A 363 14.91 -8.11 -1.96
N GLU A 364 15.92 -7.72 -1.18
CA GLU A 364 16.60 -6.44 -1.39
C GLU A 364 17.22 -6.40 -2.78
N LYS A 365 17.87 -7.47 -3.18
CA LYS A 365 18.51 -7.57 -4.49
C LYS A 365 17.48 -7.46 -5.61
N LEU A 366 16.36 -8.12 -5.44
CA LEU A 366 15.25 -8.08 -6.41
C LEU A 366 14.73 -6.65 -6.55
N ALA A 367 14.52 -5.96 -5.43
CA ALA A 367 14.03 -4.58 -5.45
C ALA A 367 15.05 -3.65 -6.09
N GLU A 368 16.34 -3.83 -5.80
CA GLU A 368 17.41 -3.01 -6.38
C GLU A 368 17.51 -3.21 -7.89
N GLU A 369 17.39 -4.45 -8.35
CA GLU A 369 17.42 -4.75 -9.79
C GLU A 369 16.25 -4.09 -10.51
N GLN A 370 15.07 -4.14 -9.90
CA GLN A 370 13.90 -3.52 -10.48
C GLN A 370 14.04 -1.99 -10.53
N LEU A 371 14.58 -1.40 -9.47
CA LEU A 371 14.83 0.05 -9.44
C LEU A 371 15.77 0.45 -10.55
N GLU A 372 16.87 -0.29 -10.75
CA GLU A 372 17.81 -0.04 -11.85
C GLU A 372 17.11 -0.11 -13.20
N GLU A 373 16.25 -1.11 -13.39
CA GLU A 373 15.54 -1.29 -14.66
C GLU A 373 14.61 -0.11 -14.95
N VAL A 374 13.90 0.37 -13.93
CA VAL A 374 12.96 1.48 -14.09
C VAL A 374 13.70 2.79 -14.39
N LEU A 375 14.90 2.95 -13.85
CA LEU A 375 15.71 4.16 -14.07
C LEU A 375 16.36 4.21 -15.45
N GLN A 376 16.46 3.09 -16.15
CA GLN A 376 16.98 3.06 -17.50
C GLN A 376 15.91 3.55 -18.49
#